data_997552058298966d9b1df6519619a9bc
#
_entry.id   997552058298966d9b1df6519619a9bc
#
_cell.length_a   1.000
_cell.length_b   1.000
_cell.length_c   1.000
_cell.angle_alpha   90.00
_cell.angle_beta   90.00
_cell.angle_gamma   90.00
#
_symmetry.space_group_name_H-M   'P 1'
#
loop_
_entity.id
_entity.type
_entity.pdbx_description
1 polymer ?
#
loop_
_entity_poly.entity_id
_entity_poly.type
_entity_poly.pdbx_seq_one_letter_code
_entity_poly.pdbx_strand_id
1 'polypeptide(L)'
;MVLLGDDVTGIGVVDDIAIPFIYAGATTVFLYQNKDLIAKQAREVANLLKRAAGPQGFMYTLTVNVPGTYLDVRGMPVTMKAGDVWKFGETTSSSRYSQSELNAMIPGGVTMIPTFFGNQVEIKVAEKAAIYGYFFQNGSLPPGNRIFR
;
A
#
# COMPACT_ATOMS: atom_id res chain seq x y z
N MET A 1 18.00 1.96 -13.52
CA MET A 1 17.55 1.76 -14.15
C MET A 1 16.69 2.38 -14.75
N VAL A 2 16.07 2.62 -15.25
CA VAL A 2 15.47 3.03 -15.86
C VAL A 2 14.73 3.51 -16.43
N LEU A 3 14.30 3.79 -16.69
CA LEU A 3 13.66 3.89 -17.23
C LEU A 3 12.97 4.45 -17.77
N LEU A 4 12.57 4.62 -17.92
CA LEU A 4 11.54 4.90 -18.38
C LEU A 4 11.55 6.21 -18.54
N GLY A 5 12.04 6.79 -19.23
CA GLY A 5 12.07 8.16 -19.49
C GLY A 5 10.71 8.74 -19.54
N ASP A 6 10.60 9.94 -19.18
CA ASP A 6 9.38 10.68 -19.22
C ASP A 6 8.70 10.65 -20.55
N ASP A 7 9.49 10.56 -21.58
CA ASP A 7 9.00 10.60 -22.94
C ASP A 7 8.15 9.41 -23.32
N VAL A 8 8.30 8.30 -22.58
CA VAL A 8 7.57 7.08 -22.89
C VAL A 8 6.12 7.15 -22.42
N THR A 9 5.89 7.81 -21.30
CA THR A 9 4.56 7.82 -20.69
C THR A 9 3.85 9.14 -20.82
N GLY A 10 4.59 10.22 -20.98
CA GLY A 10 4.03 11.57 -21.03
C GLY A 10 3.45 12.06 -19.71
N ILE A 11 3.75 11.39 -18.62
CA ILE A 11 3.23 11.76 -17.31
C ILE A 11 4.20 12.65 -16.54
N GLY A 12 5.45 12.65 -16.93
CA GLY A 12 6.46 13.55 -16.35
C GLY A 12 6.79 13.27 -14.92
N VAL A 13 6.86 14.30 -14.12
CA VAL A 13 7.37 14.24 -12.75
C VAL A 13 6.65 13.24 -11.86
N VAL A 14 5.40 12.93 -12.16
CA VAL A 14 4.61 12.02 -11.34
C VAL A 14 5.15 10.60 -11.39
N ASP A 15 5.70 10.21 -12.53
CA ASP A 15 6.27 8.88 -12.68
C ASP A 15 7.45 8.67 -11.75
N ASP A 16 8.23 9.72 -11.53
CA ASP A 16 9.43 9.64 -10.73
C ASP A 16 9.13 9.34 -9.25
N ILE A 17 7.94 9.66 -8.78
CA ILE A 17 7.53 9.41 -7.40
C ILE A 17 7.08 7.96 -7.22
N ALA A 18 6.32 7.43 -8.14
CA ALA A 18 5.71 6.12 -8.03
C ALA A 18 6.64 4.99 -8.47
N ILE A 19 7.43 5.21 -9.51
CA ILE A 19 8.27 4.19 -10.13
C ILE A 19 9.21 3.49 -9.15
N PRO A 20 9.96 4.21 -8.27
CA PRO A 20 10.89 3.54 -7.38
C PRO A 20 10.27 2.49 -6.46
N PHE A 21 9.01 2.69 -6.08
CA PHE A 21 8.32 1.75 -5.19
C PHE A 21 7.82 0.51 -5.91
N ILE A 22 7.52 0.61 -7.20
CA ILE A 22 6.86 -0.46 -7.94
C ILE A 22 7.85 -1.25 -8.77
N TYR A 23 8.77 -0.56 -9.42
CA TYR A 23 9.61 -1.18 -10.45
C TYR A 23 10.95 -1.67 -9.94
N ALA A 24 11.29 -1.40 -8.69
CA ALA A 24 12.54 -1.90 -8.11
C ALA A 24 12.59 -3.42 -8.20
N GLY A 25 13.56 -3.95 -8.93
CA GLY A 25 13.72 -5.37 -9.15
C GLY A 25 12.77 -6.00 -10.17
N ALA A 26 11.90 -5.22 -10.81
CA ALA A 26 10.97 -5.76 -11.80
C ALA A 26 11.67 -6.08 -13.13
N THR A 27 11.22 -7.15 -13.78
CA THR A 27 11.69 -7.51 -15.12
C THR A 27 10.83 -6.83 -16.19
N THR A 28 11.33 -6.78 -17.42
CA THR A 28 10.59 -6.26 -18.56
C THR A 28 9.28 -7.04 -18.76
N VAL A 29 9.30 -8.36 -18.58
CA VAL A 29 8.10 -9.19 -18.73
C VAL A 29 7.06 -8.81 -17.68
N PHE A 30 7.48 -8.65 -16.42
CA PHE A 30 6.61 -8.21 -15.34
C PHE A 30 5.97 -6.85 -15.64
N LEU A 31 6.77 -5.88 -16.08
CA LEU A 31 6.28 -4.55 -16.42
C LEU A 31 5.23 -4.61 -17.53
N TYR A 32 5.50 -5.39 -18.57
CA TYR A 32 4.56 -5.54 -19.67
C TYR A 32 3.24 -6.19 -19.25
N GLN A 33 3.32 -7.26 -18.46
CA GLN A 33 2.13 -7.97 -17.97
C GLN A 33 1.26 -7.13 -17.04
N ASN A 34 1.86 -6.17 -16.34
CA ASN A 34 1.18 -5.33 -15.36
C ASN A 34 1.01 -3.88 -15.84
N LYS A 35 1.25 -3.60 -17.11
CA LYS A 35 1.27 -2.23 -17.65
C LYS A 35 0.00 -1.43 -17.35
N ASP A 36 -1.17 -2.06 -17.42
CA ASP A 36 -2.44 -1.36 -17.21
C ASP A 36 -2.62 -0.99 -15.73
N LEU A 37 -2.20 -1.86 -14.82
CA LEU A 37 -2.28 -1.61 -13.38
C LEU A 37 -1.25 -0.56 -12.96
N ILE A 38 -0.07 -0.59 -13.54
CA ILE A 38 0.97 0.43 -13.33
C ILE A 38 0.49 1.80 -13.81
N ALA A 39 -0.10 1.84 -15.00
CA ALA A 39 -0.66 3.07 -15.55
C ALA A 39 -1.82 3.61 -14.69
N LYS A 40 -2.65 2.72 -14.17
CA LYS A 40 -3.72 3.09 -13.25
C LYS A 40 -3.15 3.73 -11.99
N GLN A 41 -2.14 3.13 -11.39
CA GLN A 41 -1.51 3.68 -10.20
C GLN A 41 -0.92 5.06 -10.46
N ALA A 42 -0.23 5.24 -11.59
CA ALA A 42 0.36 6.53 -11.95
C ALA A 42 -0.71 7.62 -12.05
N ARG A 43 -1.86 7.32 -12.66
CA ARG A 43 -2.98 8.27 -12.75
C ARG A 43 -3.55 8.61 -11.37
N GLU A 44 -3.69 7.62 -10.51
CA GLU A 44 -4.21 7.83 -9.16
C GLU A 44 -3.28 8.70 -8.32
N VAL A 45 -1.97 8.46 -8.41
CA VAL A 45 -0.96 9.30 -7.74
C VAL A 45 -1.00 10.72 -8.30
N ALA A 46 -1.09 10.88 -9.63
CA ALA A 46 -1.20 12.20 -10.25
C ALA A 46 -2.41 12.97 -9.71
N ASN A 47 -3.54 12.31 -9.57
CA ASN A 47 -4.75 12.93 -9.04
C ASN A 47 -4.61 13.33 -7.56
N LEU A 48 -3.92 12.52 -6.77
CA LEU A 48 -3.62 12.87 -5.37
C LEU A 48 -2.73 14.10 -5.27
N LEU A 49 -1.71 14.18 -6.10
CA LEU A 49 -0.76 15.30 -6.09
C LEU A 49 -1.38 16.65 -6.50
N LYS A 50 -2.55 16.63 -7.14
CA LYS A 50 -3.29 17.85 -7.47
C LYS A 50 -4.09 18.39 -6.29
N ARG A 51 -4.24 17.64 -5.20
CA ARG A 51 -5.03 18.05 -4.04
C ARG A 51 -4.22 18.98 -3.14
N ALA A 52 -4.92 19.74 -2.31
CA ALA A 52 -4.29 20.46 -1.21
C ALA A 52 -3.62 19.47 -0.26
N ALA A 53 -2.51 19.87 0.35
CA ALA A 53 -1.69 19.01 1.20
C ALA A 53 -2.49 18.33 2.33
N GLY A 54 -3.44 19.05 2.93
CA GLY A 54 -4.22 18.55 4.04
C GLY A 54 -3.45 18.46 5.36
N PRO A 55 -4.08 17.94 6.42
CA PRO A 55 -3.46 17.83 7.73
C PRO A 55 -2.34 16.81 7.78
N GLN A 56 -1.49 16.91 8.79
CA GLN A 56 -0.45 15.94 9.07
C GLN A 56 -1.05 14.63 9.59
N GLY A 57 -0.40 13.53 9.29
CA GLY A 57 -0.82 12.21 9.72
C GLY A 57 0.27 11.17 9.50
N PHE A 58 -0.12 9.92 9.45
CA PHE A 58 0.83 8.84 9.20
C PHE A 58 0.19 7.69 8.43
N MET A 59 1.01 7.00 7.68
CA MET A 59 0.72 5.69 7.14
C MET A 59 1.11 4.65 8.17
N TYR A 60 0.34 3.59 8.28
CA TYR A 60 0.63 2.49 9.19
C TYR A 60 0.52 1.13 8.50
N THR A 61 1.22 0.17 9.09
CA THR A 61 1.10 -1.24 8.74
C THR A 61 0.50 -1.97 9.93
N LEU A 62 -0.52 -2.78 9.70
CA LEU A 62 -1.01 -3.74 10.68
C LEU A 62 -0.34 -5.08 10.42
N THR A 63 0.29 -5.63 11.44
CA THR A 63 0.99 -6.92 11.36
C THR A 63 0.34 -7.95 12.25
N VAL A 64 0.34 -9.20 11.79
CA VAL A 64 -0.24 -10.33 12.51
C VAL A 64 0.60 -10.65 13.75
N ASN A 65 -0.06 -10.83 14.89
CA ASN A 65 0.63 -11.18 16.15
C ASN A 65 0.89 -12.67 16.29
N VAL A 66 -0.06 -13.51 15.91
CA VAL A 66 -0.01 -14.95 16.14
C VAL A 66 -0.08 -15.68 14.80
N PRO A 67 0.85 -16.63 14.53
CA PRO A 67 0.78 -17.42 13.31
C PRO A 67 -0.53 -18.20 13.23
N GLY A 68 -1.07 -18.32 12.02
CA GLY A 68 -2.32 -19.06 11.82
C GLY A 68 -2.87 -18.88 10.42
N THR A 69 -4.01 -19.52 10.18
CA THR A 69 -4.78 -19.32 8.95
C THR A 69 -6.01 -18.50 9.27
N TYR A 70 -6.15 -17.38 8.61
CA TYR A 70 -7.22 -16.40 8.85
C TYR A 70 -8.01 -16.16 7.57
N LEU A 71 -9.28 -15.86 7.69
CA LEU A 71 -10.07 -15.39 6.55
C LEU A 71 -9.72 -13.93 6.30
N ASP A 72 -9.35 -13.61 5.07
CA ASP A 72 -9.13 -12.23 4.68
C ASP A 72 -10.48 -11.48 4.55
N VAL A 73 -10.41 -10.18 4.27
CA VAL A 73 -11.63 -9.36 4.15
C VAL A 73 -12.46 -9.70 2.91
N ARG A 74 -11.97 -10.57 2.05
CA ARG A 74 -12.66 -11.08 0.87
C ARG A 74 -13.22 -12.49 1.10
N GLY A 75 -13.01 -13.05 2.31
CA GLY A 75 -13.50 -14.37 2.69
C GLY A 75 -12.59 -15.53 2.27
N MET A 76 -11.36 -15.26 1.86
CA MET A 76 -10.41 -16.29 1.46
C MET A 76 -9.46 -16.64 2.60
N PRO A 77 -9.13 -17.93 2.81
CA PRO A 77 -8.17 -18.32 3.83
C PRO A 77 -6.75 -17.95 3.42
N VAL A 78 -6.01 -17.38 4.36
CA VAL A 78 -4.61 -16.97 4.17
C VAL A 78 -3.80 -17.46 5.37
N THR A 79 -2.73 -18.21 5.10
CA THR A 79 -1.80 -18.67 6.13
C THR A 79 -0.74 -17.58 6.36
N MET A 80 -0.60 -17.15 7.60
CA MET A 80 0.24 -16.03 7.97
C MET A 80 1.15 -16.38 9.14
N LYS A 81 2.30 -15.74 9.16
CA LYS A 81 3.27 -15.82 10.25
C LYS A 81 3.19 -14.57 11.09
N ALA A 82 3.70 -14.63 12.32
CA ALA A 82 3.86 -13.44 13.14
C ALA A 82 4.72 -12.40 12.40
N GLY A 83 4.26 -11.16 12.38
CA GLY A 83 4.93 -10.06 11.68
C GLY A 83 4.52 -9.88 10.22
N ASP A 84 3.78 -10.81 9.64
CA ASP A 84 3.27 -10.65 8.27
C ASP A 84 2.29 -9.48 8.19
N VAL A 85 2.27 -8.82 7.05
CA VAL A 85 1.39 -7.68 6.80
C VAL A 85 -0.06 -8.14 6.69
N TRP A 86 -0.92 -7.60 7.54
CA TRP A 86 -2.36 -7.76 7.43
C TRP A 86 -2.98 -6.67 6.55
N LYS A 87 -2.58 -5.42 6.80
CA LYS A 87 -3.20 -4.27 6.14
C LYS A 87 -2.26 -3.07 6.12
N PHE A 88 -2.32 -2.30 5.06
CA PHE A 88 -1.81 -0.93 5.03
C PHE A 88 -2.97 0.06 5.18
N GLY A 89 -2.74 1.15 5.86
CA GLY A 89 -3.71 2.21 6.01
C GLY A 89 -3.04 3.55 6.30
N GLU A 90 -3.84 4.60 6.25
CA GLU A 90 -3.39 5.95 6.58
C GLU A 90 -4.42 6.64 7.46
N THR A 91 -3.97 7.61 8.22
CA THR A 91 -4.85 8.40 9.08
C THR A 91 -4.25 9.76 9.37
N THR A 92 -5.12 10.75 9.50
CA THR A 92 -4.77 12.06 10.05
C THR A 92 -5.21 12.20 11.50
N SER A 93 -5.77 11.13 12.08
CA SER A 93 -6.15 11.07 13.49
C SER A 93 -5.03 10.46 14.32
N SER A 94 -4.76 11.02 15.48
CA SER A 94 -3.76 10.51 16.40
C SER A 94 -4.13 9.16 17.02
N SER A 95 -5.42 8.80 17.00
CA SER A 95 -5.92 7.54 17.59
C SER A 95 -6.82 6.81 16.59
N ARG A 96 -6.20 6.15 15.61
CA ARG A 96 -6.95 5.44 14.55
C ARG A 96 -7.66 4.20 15.07
N TYR A 97 -6.98 3.43 15.92
CA TYR A 97 -7.52 2.22 16.54
C TYR A 97 -7.20 2.22 18.03
N SER A 98 -8.15 1.77 18.83
CA SER A 98 -7.89 1.42 20.23
C SER A 98 -7.17 0.05 20.29
N GLN A 99 -6.53 -0.23 21.41
CA GLN A 99 -5.91 -1.54 21.61
C GLN A 99 -6.94 -2.67 21.55
N SER A 100 -8.15 -2.42 22.03
CA SER A 100 -9.26 -3.38 21.98
C SER A 100 -9.64 -3.71 20.53
N GLU A 101 -9.71 -2.71 19.65
CA GLU A 101 -10.00 -2.93 18.23
C GLU A 101 -8.89 -3.72 17.55
N LEU A 102 -7.63 -3.41 17.84
CA LEU A 102 -6.50 -4.14 17.29
C LEU A 102 -6.52 -5.62 17.74
N ASN A 103 -6.82 -5.86 19.01
CA ASN A 103 -6.87 -7.21 19.56
C ASN A 103 -8.02 -8.05 18.99
N ALA A 104 -9.10 -7.39 18.59
CA ALA A 104 -10.31 -8.06 18.08
C ALA A 104 -10.35 -8.21 16.56
N MET A 105 -9.41 -7.62 15.85
CA MET A 105 -9.46 -7.55 14.39
C MET A 105 -9.36 -8.93 13.72
N ILE A 106 -8.48 -9.77 14.21
CA ILE A 106 -8.36 -11.20 13.86
C ILE A 106 -8.03 -11.97 15.15
N PRO A 107 -8.20 -13.30 15.17
CA PRO A 107 -7.75 -14.11 16.31
C PRO A 107 -6.25 -13.87 16.59
N GLY A 108 -5.92 -13.56 17.83
CA GLY A 108 -4.56 -13.20 18.24
C GLY A 108 -4.23 -11.71 18.06
N GLY A 109 -5.06 -10.97 17.34
CA GLY A 109 -4.90 -9.54 17.15
C GLY A 109 -3.81 -9.13 16.17
N VAL A 110 -3.72 -7.83 15.96
CA VAL A 110 -2.69 -7.20 15.11
C VAL A 110 -1.98 -6.10 15.89
N THR A 111 -0.78 -5.77 15.44
CA THR A 111 -0.01 -4.63 15.94
C THR A 111 0.02 -3.53 14.90
N MET A 112 -0.24 -2.30 15.29
CA MET A 112 -0.16 -1.15 14.41
C MET A 112 1.22 -0.50 14.52
N ILE A 113 1.89 -0.38 13.39
CA ILE A 113 3.23 0.20 13.29
C ILE A 113 3.16 1.40 12.35
N PRO A 114 3.35 2.63 12.84
CA PRO A 114 3.51 3.78 11.96
C PRO A 114 4.78 3.62 11.12
N THR A 115 4.65 3.80 9.82
CA THR A 115 5.76 3.56 8.87
C THR A 115 6.17 4.78 8.06
N PHE A 116 5.30 5.78 7.97
CA PHE A 116 5.59 7.00 7.21
C PHE A 116 4.77 8.16 7.76
N PHE A 117 5.40 9.30 7.96
CA PHE A 117 4.75 10.52 8.47
C PHE A 117 4.78 11.61 7.40
N GLY A 118 3.69 12.33 7.25
CA GLY A 118 3.61 13.41 6.29
C GLY A 118 2.23 14.07 6.28
N ASN A 119 2.01 14.96 5.32
CA ASN A 119 0.68 15.51 5.10
C ASN A 119 -0.25 14.47 4.47
N GLN A 120 -1.54 14.79 4.39
CA GLN A 120 -2.55 13.85 3.90
C GLN A 120 -2.27 13.33 2.49
N VAL A 121 -1.76 14.15 1.60
CA VAL A 121 -1.40 13.73 0.25
C VAL A 121 -0.24 12.75 0.29
N GLU A 122 0.81 13.09 1.03
CA GLU A 122 2.00 12.25 1.14
C GLU A 122 1.68 10.88 1.73
N ILE A 123 0.88 10.82 2.78
CA ILE A 123 0.53 9.52 3.39
C ILE A 123 -0.39 8.68 2.51
N LYS A 124 -1.25 9.32 1.71
CA LYS A 124 -2.08 8.59 0.74
C LYS A 124 -1.24 8.02 -0.41
N VAL A 125 -0.27 8.76 -0.88
CA VAL A 125 0.67 8.27 -1.89
C VAL A 125 1.49 7.10 -1.34
N ALA A 126 1.99 7.23 -0.11
CA ALA A 126 2.76 6.17 0.54
C ALA A 126 1.92 4.90 0.75
N GLU A 127 0.68 5.04 1.20
CA GLU A 127 -0.24 3.90 1.35
C GLU A 127 -0.49 3.21 0.02
N LYS A 128 -0.76 3.99 -1.02
CA LYS A 128 -1.00 3.47 -2.36
C LYS A 128 0.21 2.69 -2.88
N ALA A 129 1.40 3.27 -2.74
CA ALA A 129 2.64 2.61 -3.14
C ALA A 129 2.83 1.27 -2.40
N ALA A 130 2.53 1.23 -1.11
CA ALA A 130 2.66 0.03 -0.30
C ALA A 130 1.66 -1.07 -0.74
N ILE A 131 0.41 -0.71 -1.00
CA ILE A 131 -0.62 -1.66 -1.43
C ILE A 131 -0.27 -2.24 -2.81
N TYR A 132 0.09 -1.41 -3.77
CA TYR A 132 0.48 -1.88 -5.09
C TYR A 132 1.77 -2.70 -5.06
N GLY A 133 2.75 -2.28 -4.26
CA GLY A 133 4.00 -3.02 -4.08
C GLY A 133 3.74 -4.41 -3.50
N TYR A 134 2.87 -4.51 -2.51
CA TYR A 134 2.48 -5.80 -1.94
C TYR A 134 1.82 -6.70 -2.98
N PHE A 135 0.89 -6.15 -3.77
CA PHE A 135 0.22 -6.89 -4.83
C PHE A 135 1.22 -7.43 -5.86
N PHE A 136 2.16 -6.60 -6.29
CA PHE A 136 3.16 -7.02 -7.27
C PHE A 136 4.10 -8.11 -6.74
N GLN A 137 4.37 -8.11 -5.44
CA GLN A 137 5.23 -9.13 -4.83
C GLN A 137 4.49 -10.42 -4.51
N ASN A 138 3.21 -10.34 -4.15
CA ASN A 138 2.46 -11.48 -3.61
C ASN A 138 1.35 -11.99 -4.54
N GLY A 139 1.01 -11.27 -5.59
CA GLY A 139 -0.07 -11.63 -6.50
C GLY A 139 -1.48 -11.38 -5.97
N SER A 140 -1.60 -10.82 -4.77
CA SER A 140 -2.88 -10.50 -4.14
C SER A 140 -2.73 -9.27 -3.26
N LEU A 141 -3.86 -8.62 -2.95
CA LEU A 141 -3.89 -7.52 -1.99
C LEU A 141 -3.56 -8.02 -0.59
N PRO A 142 -3.05 -7.15 0.30
CA PRO A 142 -2.94 -7.50 1.72
C PRO A 142 -4.28 -8.03 2.23
N PRO A 143 -4.28 -9.00 3.15
CA PRO A 143 -5.53 -9.65 3.59
C PRO A 143 -6.58 -8.69 4.15
N GLY A 144 -6.16 -7.61 4.77
CA GLY A 144 -7.05 -6.59 5.35
C GLY A 144 -7.45 -5.46 4.41
N ASN A 145 -6.96 -5.44 3.18
CA ASN A 145 -7.30 -4.42 2.18
C ASN A 145 -8.26 -4.99 1.14
N ARG A 146 -9.42 -4.36 0.96
CA ARG A 146 -10.44 -4.83 0.01
C ARG A 146 -10.13 -4.43 -1.43
N ILE A 147 -9.56 -3.28 -1.60
CA ILE A 147 -9.35 -2.66 -2.91
C ILE A 147 -7.99 -1.95 -2.96
N PHE A 148 -7.53 -1.69 -4.16
CA PHE A 148 -6.48 -0.71 -4.37
C PHE A 148 -7.03 0.69 -4.03
N ARG A 149 -6.25 1.49 -3.30
CA ARG A 149 -6.65 2.85 -2.94
C ARG A 149 -5.75 3.88 -3.55
#